data_477138799a21afdfc60982732002441a
#
_entry.id   477138799a21afdfc60982732002441a
#
_cell.length_a   1.000
_cell.length_b   1.000
_cell.length_c   1.000
_cell.angle_alpha   90.00
_cell.angle_beta   90.00
_cell.angle_gamma   90.00
#
_symmetry.space_group_name_H-M   'P 1'
#
loop_
_entity.id
_entity.type
_entity.pdbx_description
1 polymer ?
#
loop_
_entity_poly.entity_id
_entity_poly.type
_entity_poly.pdbx_seq_one_letter_code
_entity_poly.pdbx_strand_id
1 'polypeptide(L)'
;HPDNVAPAVYGGLTMSWDMETPEGVGSVPIPGGEPLHKGFHTINYRVADDLTAAVFVPDYELSTEKARQALPGQLAFKDAVHNVSRVSLLPAAMNPTMLATGQHQNANALLFAATQDRLHQPYRAPLMEPSWALIEKLRSHGFASMVSGAGPCVLVLHHGDAREQLEQLASEELASGHWRVLHLAVDTKGVQVERA
;
A
#
# COMPACT_ATOMS: atom_id res chain seq x y z
N HIS A 1 -11.12 10.69 0.61
CA HIS A 1 -10.43 10.05 1.74
C HIS A 1 -8.98 10.52 1.76
N PRO A 2 -8.41 10.90 2.92
CA PRO A 2 -7.08 11.49 3.01
C PRO A 2 -5.97 10.53 2.52
N ASP A 3 -6.15 9.24 2.71
CA ASP A 3 -5.26 8.17 2.26
C ASP A 3 -5.09 8.06 0.73
N ASN A 4 -6.06 8.59 -0.05
CA ASN A 4 -5.95 8.70 -1.51
C ASN A 4 -5.42 10.07 -1.95
N VAL A 5 -5.85 11.14 -1.25
CA VAL A 5 -5.50 12.52 -1.62
C VAL A 5 -4.05 12.83 -1.25
N ALA A 6 -3.60 12.41 -0.07
CA ALA A 6 -2.27 12.73 0.43
C ALA A 6 -1.14 12.21 -0.49
N PRO A 7 -1.11 10.93 -0.94
CA PRO A 7 -0.04 10.49 -1.84
C PRO A 7 -0.10 11.16 -3.22
N ALA A 8 -1.29 11.53 -3.70
CA ALA A 8 -1.42 12.28 -4.96
C ALA A 8 -0.85 13.71 -4.84
N VAL A 9 -1.00 14.34 -3.67
CA VAL A 9 -0.50 15.71 -3.41
C VAL A 9 0.98 15.71 -3.10
N TYR A 10 1.45 14.81 -2.24
CA TYR A 10 2.81 14.83 -1.71
C TYR A 10 3.78 13.87 -2.40
N GLY A 11 3.27 12.87 -3.11
CA GLY A 11 4.10 11.78 -3.62
C GLY A 11 4.63 10.86 -2.52
N GLY A 12 5.43 9.86 -2.88
CA GLY A 12 6.12 8.95 -1.97
C GLY A 12 5.18 8.07 -1.16
N LEU A 13 5.58 7.77 0.07
CA LEU A 13 4.76 7.07 1.06
C LEU A 13 4.17 8.06 2.05
N THR A 14 2.86 8.16 2.11
CA THR A 14 2.16 9.03 3.06
C THR A 14 1.46 8.21 4.14
N MET A 15 1.47 8.72 5.36
CA MET A 15 0.66 8.24 6.46
C MET A 15 -0.28 9.35 6.89
N SER A 16 -1.59 9.08 6.81
CA SER A 16 -2.63 10.02 7.18
C SER A 16 -3.43 9.49 8.36
N TRP A 17 -3.79 10.39 9.28
CA TRP A 17 -4.63 10.05 10.42
C TRP A 17 -5.61 11.17 10.70
N ASP A 18 -6.71 10.85 11.37
CA ASP A 18 -7.64 11.82 11.90
C ASP A 18 -7.29 12.13 13.37
N MET A 19 -7.03 13.40 13.66
CA MET A 19 -6.76 13.85 15.01
C MET A 19 -8.07 14.15 15.71
N GLU A 20 -8.45 13.28 16.61
CA GLU A 20 -9.56 13.52 17.53
C GLU A 20 -9.11 14.40 18.68
N THR A 21 -9.94 15.35 19.04
CA THR A 21 -9.75 16.22 20.23
C THR A 21 -10.95 16.07 21.14
N PRO A 22 -10.82 16.41 22.46
CA PRO A 22 -11.97 16.48 23.34
C PRO A 22 -13.09 17.38 22.79
N GLU A 23 -14.32 17.07 23.10
CA GLU A 23 -15.48 17.83 22.59
C GLU A 23 -15.34 19.33 22.90
N GLY A 24 -15.57 20.16 21.89
CA GLY A 24 -15.43 21.61 21.97
C GLY A 24 -13.99 22.15 21.90
N VAL A 25 -12.97 21.30 21.84
CA VAL A 25 -11.56 21.70 21.73
C VAL A 25 -11.14 21.64 20.28
N GLY A 26 -10.71 22.77 19.70
CA GLY A 26 -10.25 22.86 18.31
C GLY A 26 -8.81 22.38 18.08
N SER A 27 -8.00 22.32 19.15
CA SER A 27 -6.60 21.87 19.09
C SER A 27 -6.12 21.37 20.46
N VAL A 28 -5.07 20.55 20.44
CA VAL A 28 -4.37 20.09 21.64
C VAL A 28 -2.99 20.76 21.70
N PRO A 29 -2.65 21.49 22.79
CA PRO A 29 -1.34 22.08 22.94
C PRO A 29 -0.27 20.99 23.11
N ILE A 30 0.84 21.13 22.37
CA ILE A 30 1.99 20.23 22.46
C ILE A 30 3.14 20.97 23.11
N PRO A 31 3.69 20.50 24.25
CA PRO A 31 4.83 21.13 24.88
C PRO A 31 6.04 21.25 23.93
N GLY A 32 6.52 22.47 23.71
CA GLY A 32 7.66 22.73 22.82
C GLY A 32 7.41 22.59 21.32
N GLY A 33 6.14 22.47 20.89
CA GLY A 33 5.75 22.34 19.50
C GLY A 33 4.51 23.14 19.14
N GLU A 34 4.15 23.10 17.86
CA GLU A 34 2.89 23.67 17.37
C GLU A 34 1.71 22.82 17.85
N PRO A 35 0.58 23.45 18.19
CA PRO A 35 -0.63 22.71 18.58
C PRO A 35 -1.09 21.76 17.46
N LEU A 36 -1.57 20.58 17.85
CA LEU A 36 -2.24 19.67 16.93
C LEU A 36 -3.72 20.06 16.82
N HIS A 37 -4.12 20.43 15.61
CA HIS A 37 -5.49 20.80 15.30
C HIS A 37 -6.35 19.57 15.04
N LYS A 38 -7.65 19.66 15.36
CA LYS A 38 -8.63 18.64 14.99
C LYS A 38 -8.68 18.47 13.46
N GLY A 39 -8.80 17.23 13.02
CA GLY A 39 -8.97 16.89 11.60
C GLY A 39 -7.83 16.04 11.03
N PHE A 40 -7.77 15.94 9.72
CA PHE A 40 -6.82 15.09 9.04
C PHE A 40 -5.43 15.69 8.99
N HIS A 41 -4.46 14.85 9.36
CA HIS A 41 -3.03 15.14 9.27
C HIS A 41 -2.34 14.12 8.38
N THR A 42 -1.20 14.51 7.83
CA THR A 42 -0.41 13.65 6.95
C THR A 42 1.07 13.91 7.18
N ILE A 43 1.83 12.84 7.22
CA ILE A 43 3.30 12.89 7.11
C ILE A 43 3.73 12.13 5.86
N ASN A 44 4.87 12.53 5.31
CA ASN A 44 5.45 11.92 4.12
C ASN A 44 6.80 11.28 4.47
N TYR A 45 6.97 10.02 4.06
CA TYR A 45 8.22 9.29 4.19
C TYR A 45 8.97 9.25 2.86
N ARG A 46 10.28 9.33 2.92
CA ARG A 46 11.11 9.05 1.76
C ARG A 46 11.07 7.57 1.44
N VAL A 47 10.96 7.25 0.16
CA VAL A 47 11.10 5.89 -0.36
C VAL A 47 12.49 5.72 -0.96
N ALA A 48 12.96 4.47 -1.05
CA ALA A 48 14.24 4.17 -1.69
C ALA A 48 14.16 4.44 -3.20
N ASP A 49 15.26 4.89 -3.79
CA ASP A 49 15.31 5.24 -5.22
C ASP A 49 15.11 4.01 -6.15
N ASP A 50 15.44 2.82 -5.65
CA ASP A 50 15.28 1.55 -6.36
C ASP A 50 13.92 0.88 -6.15
N LEU A 51 13.03 1.50 -5.36
CA LEU A 51 11.68 0.97 -5.16
C LEU A 51 10.84 1.14 -6.41
N THR A 52 10.33 0.04 -6.92
CA THR A 52 9.48 -0.03 -8.12
C THR A 52 8.10 -0.59 -7.79
N ALA A 53 7.13 -0.28 -8.63
CA ALA A 53 5.78 -0.78 -8.54
C ALA A 53 5.36 -1.41 -9.88
N ALA A 54 4.85 -2.64 -9.85
CA ALA A 54 4.13 -3.22 -10.96
C ALA A 54 2.65 -3.27 -10.63
N VAL A 55 1.80 -2.77 -11.54
CA VAL A 55 0.35 -2.77 -11.38
C VAL A 55 -0.26 -3.64 -12.47
N PHE A 56 -0.86 -4.75 -12.09
CA PHE A 56 -1.64 -5.59 -12.99
C PHE A 56 -3.08 -5.10 -12.98
N VAL A 57 -3.57 -4.74 -14.15
CA VAL A 57 -4.89 -4.14 -14.34
C VAL A 57 -5.75 -5.12 -15.14
N PRO A 58 -6.77 -5.74 -14.51
CA PRO A 58 -7.73 -6.58 -15.22
C PRO A 58 -8.73 -5.73 -16.02
N ASP A 59 -9.47 -6.36 -16.94
CA ASP A 59 -10.50 -5.73 -17.75
C ASP A 59 -11.90 -5.73 -17.11
N TYR A 60 -12.00 -6.20 -15.86
CA TYR A 60 -13.25 -6.16 -15.09
C TYR A 60 -13.18 -5.13 -13.97
N GLU A 61 -14.34 -4.68 -13.53
CA GLU A 61 -14.48 -3.67 -12.49
C GLU A 61 -15.04 -4.27 -11.19
N LEU A 62 -14.62 -3.71 -10.06
CA LEU A 62 -15.19 -3.99 -8.75
C LEU A 62 -15.67 -2.70 -8.09
N SER A 63 -16.95 -2.66 -7.71
CA SER A 63 -17.50 -1.54 -6.96
C SER A 63 -16.82 -1.38 -5.61
N THR A 64 -16.31 -0.18 -5.32
CA THR A 64 -15.72 0.16 -4.02
C THR A 64 -16.72 -0.04 -2.88
N GLU A 65 -18.01 0.21 -3.12
CA GLU A 65 -19.06 -0.01 -2.15
C GLU A 65 -19.20 -1.50 -1.81
N LYS A 66 -19.28 -2.38 -2.81
CA LYS A 66 -19.30 -3.84 -2.60
C LYS A 66 -18.07 -4.32 -1.85
N ALA A 67 -16.88 -3.80 -2.22
CA ALA A 67 -15.63 -4.13 -1.54
C ALA A 67 -15.63 -3.69 -0.05
N ARG A 68 -16.31 -2.60 0.31
CA ARG A 68 -16.50 -2.17 1.70
C ARG A 68 -17.50 -3.03 2.44
N GLN A 69 -18.60 -3.41 1.80
CA GLN A 69 -19.65 -4.26 2.39
C GLN A 69 -19.15 -5.68 2.71
N ALA A 70 -18.11 -6.16 2.02
CA ALA A 70 -17.50 -7.45 2.31
C ALA A 70 -16.68 -7.48 3.62
N LEU A 71 -16.39 -6.32 4.21
CA LEU A 71 -15.61 -6.27 5.44
C LEU A 71 -16.46 -6.71 6.64
N PRO A 72 -15.88 -7.51 7.57
CA PRO A 72 -16.61 -7.99 8.73
C PRO A 72 -16.83 -6.87 9.75
N GLY A 73 -17.97 -6.91 10.45
CA GLY A 73 -18.26 -5.98 11.55
C GLY A 73 -17.42 -6.19 12.81
N GLN A 74 -16.75 -7.34 12.92
CA GLN A 74 -15.86 -7.71 14.03
C GLN A 74 -14.65 -8.46 13.52
N LEU A 75 -13.51 -8.24 14.17
CA LEU A 75 -12.23 -8.87 13.84
C LEU A 75 -11.66 -9.59 15.06
N ALA A 76 -10.95 -10.69 14.82
CA ALA A 76 -10.21 -11.32 15.89
C ALA A 76 -9.03 -10.42 16.33
N PHE A 77 -8.87 -10.26 17.64
CA PHE A 77 -7.80 -9.41 18.21
C PHE A 77 -6.41 -9.78 17.66
N LYS A 78 -6.12 -11.08 17.49
CA LYS A 78 -4.86 -11.57 16.92
C LYS A 78 -4.61 -11.05 15.49
N ASP A 79 -5.67 -10.85 14.69
CA ASP A 79 -5.55 -10.37 13.32
C ASP A 79 -5.32 -8.85 13.28
N ALA A 80 -5.92 -8.11 14.22
CA ALA A 80 -5.60 -6.70 14.44
C ALA A 80 -4.12 -6.52 14.86
N VAL A 81 -3.63 -7.29 15.82
CA VAL A 81 -2.21 -7.28 16.24
C VAL A 81 -1.29 -7.62 15.06
N HIS A 82 -1.65 -8.61 14.25
CA HIS A 82 -0.88 -8.95 13.05
C HIS A 82 -0.76 -7.73 12.12
N ASN A 83 -1.86 -7.09 11.75
CA ASN A 83 -1.83 -5.95 10.83
C ASN A 83 -1.10 -4.72 11.40
N VAL A 84 -1.26 -4.42 12.68
CA VAL A 84 -0.50 -3.34 13.34
C VAL A 84 1.00 -3.59 13.22
N SER A 85 1.46 -4.82 13.45
CA SER A 85 2.87 -5.17 13.30
C SER A 85 3.35 -5.06 11.84
N ARG A 86 2.51 -5.38 10.86
CA ARG A 86 2.85 -5.30 9.43
C ARG A 86 2.93 -3.86 8.93
N VAL A 87 1.94 -3.04 9.25
CA VAL A 87 1.95 -1.63 8.84
C VAL A 87 3.11 -0.85 9.47
N SER A 88 3.53 -1.23 10.70
CA SER A 88 4.68 -0.62 11.35
C SER A 88 6.01 -0.91 10.64
N LEU A 89 6.11 -2.00 9.87
CA LEU A 89 7.29 -2.31 9.07
C LEU A 89 7.34 -1.52 7.75
N LEU A 90 6.20 -1.02 7.27
CA LEU A 90 6.09 -0.49 5.90
C LEU A 90 7.06 0.66 5.60
N PRO A 91 7.22 1.69 6.46
CA PRO A 91 8.19 2.76 6.19
C PRO A 91 9.63 2.24 6.02
N ALA A 92 10.06 1.32 6.90
CA ALA A 92 11.38 0.70 6.83
C ALA A 92 11.52 -0.25 5.62
N ALA A 93 10.44 -0.95 5.25
CA ALA A 93 10.43 -1.81 4.07
C ALA A 93 10.53 -1.02 2.77
N MET A 94 9.90 0.15 2.68
CA MET A 94 9.98 1.03 1.51
C MET A 94 11.26 1.88 1.46
N ASN A 95 11.97 2.04 2.59
CA ASN A 95 13.27 2.70 2.66
C ASN A 95 14.16 2.03 3.71
N PRO A 96 14.87 0.94 3.37
CA PRO A 96 15.73 0.20 4.29
C PRO A 96 16.89 0.99 4.87
N THR A 97 17.26 2.15 4.30
CA THR A 97 18.30 3.01 4.84
C THR A 97 17.97 3.57 6.22
N MET A 98 16.69 3.50 6.63
CA MET A 98 16.24 3.86 7.98
C MET A 98 16.64 2.84 9.05
N LEU A 99 17.03 1.63 8.65
CA LEU A 99 17.40 0.56 9.57
C LEU A 99 18.83 0.74 10.08
N ALA A 100 19.08 0.22 11.28
CA ALA A 100 20.43 0.14 11.82
C ALA A 100 21.35 -0.67 10.90
N THR A 101 22.64 -0.34 10.91
CA THR A 101 23.65 -1.01 10.07
C THR A 101 23.58 -2.54 10.23
N GLY A 102 23.55 -3.25 9.10
CA GLY A 102 23.49 -4.72 9.04
C GLY A 102 22.09 -5.34 9.08
N GLN A 103 21.03 -4.54 9.27
CA GLN A 103 19.63 -5.05 9.32
C GLN A 103 18.85 -4.89 7.99
N HIS A 104 19.44 -4.26 6.98
CA HIS A 104 18.78 -3.99 5.68
C HIS A 104 19.07 -5.04 4.60
N GLN A 105 19.55 -6.24 4.98
CA GLN A 105 20.07 -7.24 4.05
C GLN A 105 19.03 -7.86 3.11
N ASN A 106 17.74 -7.72 3.38
CA ASN A 106 16.69 -8.24 2.52
C ASN A 106 15.47 -7.31 2.49
N ALA A 107 15.60 -6.23 1.73
CA ALA A 107 14.53 -5.24 1.57
C ALA A 107 13.24 -5.85 1.00
N ASN A 108 13.34 -6.78 0.03
CA ASN A 108 12.18 -7.45 -0.54
C ASN A 108 11.48 -8.39 0.45
N ALA A 109 12.22 -9.04 1.36
CA ALA A 109 11.59 -9.82 2.43
C ALA A 109 10.83 -8.94 3.43
N LEU A 110 11.34 -7.73 3.71
CA LEU A 110 10.62 -6.74 4.53
C LEU A 110 9.34 -6.26 3.83
N LEU A 111 9.38 -5.95 2.53
CA LEU A 111 8.19 -5.62 1.74
C LEU A 111 7.18 -6.77 1.76
N PHE A 112 7.64 -8.00 1.56
CA PHE A 112 6.80 -9.19 1.59
C PHE A 112 6.09 -9.33 2.95
N ALA A 113 6.81 -9.12 4.05
CA ALA A 113 6.23 -9.16 5.39
C ALA A 113 5.28 -7.99 5.65
N ALA A 114 5.70 -6.75 5.31
CA ALA A 114 4.94 -5.52 5.57
C ALA A 114 3.60 -5.46 4.83
N THR A 115 3.49 -6.18 3.70
CA THR A 115 2.29 -6.21 2.84
C THR A 115 1.34 -7.39 3.12
N GLN A 116 1.61 -8.16 4.17
CA GLN A 116 0.66 -9.17 4.64
C GLN A 116 -0.55 -8.51 5.30
N ASP A 117 -1.75 -8.99 5.00
CA ASP A 117 -2.99 -8.45 5.53
C ASP A 117 -3.96 -9.54 5.98
N ARG A 118 -4.66 -9.28 7.07
CA ARG A 118 -5.73 -10.11 7.63
C ARG A 118 -7.01 -9.34 7.91
N LEU A 119 -7.04 -8.02 7.59
CA LEU A 119 -8.15 -7.16 7.93
C LEU A 119 -9.09 -6.89 6.77
N HIS A 120 -8.61 -6.93 5.53
CA HIS A 120 -9.46 -6.60 4.39
C HIS A 120 -9.27 -7.50 3.17
N GLN A 121 -8.06 -7.83 2.74
CA GLN A 121 -7.82 -8.57 1.49
C GLN A 121 -8.51 -9.94 1.49
N PRO A 122 -8.41 -10.79 2.52
CA PRO A 122 -9.07 -12.10 2.53
C PRO A 122 -10.60 -12.01 2.43
N TYR A 123 -11.20 -10.96 2.97
CA TYR A 123 -12.65 -10.76 2.91
C TYR A 123 -13.12 -10.25 1.55
N ARG A 124 -12.26 -9.55 0.82
CA ARG A 124 -12.53 -9.06 -0.54
C ARG A 124 -12.19 -10.08 -1.62
N ALA A 125 -11.33 -11.04 -1.33
CA ALA A 125 -10.86 -12.06 -2.27
C ALA A 125 -12.00 -12.74 -3.06
N PRO A 126 -13.13 -13.16 -2.46
CA PRO A 126 -14.23 -13.77 -3.19
C PRO A 126 -14.93 -12.86 -4.22
N LEU A 127 -14.72 -11.54 -4.14
CA LEU A 127 -15.28 -10.57 -5.08
C LEU A 127 -14.37 -10.33 -6.29
N MET A 128 -13.14 -10.82 -6.24
CA MET A 128 -12.10 -10.61 -7.26
C MET A 128 -11.23 -11.86 -7.43
N GLU A 129 -11.84 -13.01 -7.59
CA GLU A 129 -11.14 -14.31 -7.64
C GLU A 129 -9.93 -14.34 -8.60
N PRO A 130 -9.99 -13.80 -9.85
CA PRO A 130 -8.82 -13.80 -10.74
C PRO A 130 -7.66 -12.97 -10.18
N SER A 131 -7.95 -11.81 -9.58
CA SER A 131 -6.92 -10.96 -8.94
C SER A 131 -6.32 -11.63 -7.71
N TRP A 132 -7.15 -12.30 -6.93
CA TRP A 132 -6.67 -13.02 -5.75
C TRP A 132 -5.77 -14.20 -6.13
N ALA A 133 -6.14 -14.97 -7.15
CA ALA A 133 -5.31 -16.05 -7.67
C ALA A 133 -3.93 -15.54 -8.15
N LEU A 134 -3.90 -14.40 -8.85
CA LEU A 134 -2.64 -13.77 -9.25
C LEU A 134 -1.82 -13.31 -8.04
N ILE A 135 -2.45 -12.70 -7.02
CA ILE A 135 -1.77 -12.31 -5.77
C ILE A 135 -1.14 -13.53 -5.10
N GLU A 136 -1.89 -14.62 -4.93
CA GLU A 136 -1.37 -15.85 -4.29
C GLU A 136 -0.22 -16.46 -5.11
N LYS A 137 -0.36 -16.52 -6.43
CA LYS A 137 0.69 -16.98 -7.35
C LYS A 137 1.98 -16.16 -7.19
N LEU A 138 1.91 -14.85 -7.23
CA LEU A 138 3.06 -13.96 -7.08
C LEU A 138 3.65 -14.05 -5.65
N ARG A 139 2.82 -14.11 -4.62
CA ARG A 139 3.28 -14.29 -3.24
C ARG A 139 3.95 -15.64 -3.00
N SER A 140 3.49 -16.72 -3.64
CA SER A 140 4.14 -18.03 -3.54
C SER A 140 5.57 -18.04 -4.12
N HIS A 141 5.88 -17.07 -4.98
CA HIS A 141 7.22 -16.84 -5.54
C HIS A 141 8.00 -15.72 -4.81
N GLY A 142 7.52 -15.27 -3.64
CA GLY A 142 8.24 -14.33 -2.78
C GLY A 142 8.01 -12.85 -3.10
N PHE A 143 7.14 -12.51 -4.04
CA PHE A 143 6.82 -11.12 -4.36
C PHE A 143 5.84 -10.49 -3.37
N ALA A 144 6.08 -9.22 -3.02
CA ALA A 144 5.20 -8.41 -2.17
C ALA A 144 3.98 -7.94 -2.98
N SER A 145 3.09 -8.89 -3.28
CA SER A 145 1.87 -8.68 -4.06
C SER A 145 0.66 -8.48 -3.15
N MET A 146 -0.21 -7.54 -3.51
CA MET A 146 -1.40 -7.16 -2.74
C MET A 146 -2.47 -6.52 -3.61
N VAL A 147 -3.66 -6.37 -3.06
CA VAL A 147 -4.73 -5.59 -3.70
C VAL A 147 -4.34 -4.11 -3.72
N SER A 148 -4.49 -3.47 -4.87
CA SER A 148 -4.34 -2.01 -5.00
C SER A 148 -5.64 -1.31 -4.62
N GLY A 149 -5.63 -0.57 -3.51
CA GLY A 149 -6.81 0.13 -2.99
C GLY A 149 -7.96 -0.81 -2.63
N ALA A 150 -9.11 -0.64 -3.27
CA ALA A 150 -10.28 -1.52 -3.12
C ALA A 150 -10.22 -2.76 -4.04
N GLY A 151 -9.29 -2.80 -4.96
CA GLY A 151 -9.22 -3.75 -6.06
C GLY A 151 -10.03 -3.27 -7.30
N PRO A 152 -10.09 -4.05 -8.36
CA PRO A 152 -9.51 -5.37 -8.54
C PRO A 152 -8.04 -5.37 -9.02
N CYS A 153 -7.40 -4.19 -9.18
CA CYS A 153 -6.00 -4.13 -9.58
C CYS A 153 -5.08 -4.77 -8.54
N VAL A 154 -4.01 -5.43 -9.02
CA VAL A 154 -2.98 -6.04 -8.18
C VAL A 154 -1.72 -5.19 -8.22
N LEU A 155 -1.21 -4.82 -7.05
CA LEU A 155 0.03 -4.07 -6.87
C LEU A 155 1.13 -5.02 -6.40
N VAL A 156 2.31 -4.90 -7.00
CA VAL A 156 3.54 -5.53 -6.52
C VAL A 156 4.56 -4.44 -6.23
N LEU A 157 5.13 -4.44 -5.03
CA LEU A 157 6.26 -3.58 -4.68
C LEU A 157 7.54 -4.40 -4.66
N HIS A 158 8.62 -3.85 -5.21
CA HIS A 158 9.90 -4.53 -5.30
C HIS A 158 11.07 -3.54 -5.29
N HIS A 159 12.15 -3.87 -4.59
CA HIS A 159 13.43 -3.19 -4.74
C HIS A 159 14.21 -3.80 -5.89
N GLY A 160 14.67 -2.95 -6.80
CA GLY A 160 15.34 -3.36 -8.02
C GLY A 160 14.37 -3.71 -9.17
N ASP A 161 14.92 -4.19 -10.28
CA ASP A 161 14.14 -4.56 -11.46
C ASP A 161 13.65 -6.02 -11.37
N ALA A 162 12.34 -6.19 -11.44
CA ALA A 162 11.67 -7.49 -11.42
C ALA A 162 10.73 -7.70 -12.62
N ARG A 163 10.80 -6.85 -13.66
CA ARG A 163 9.85 -6.83 -14.78
C ARG A 163 9.75 -8.18 -15.46
N GLU A 164 10.87 -8.72 -15.91
CA GLU A 164 10.92 -9.99 -16.65
C GLU A 164 10.35 -11.14 -15.80
N GLN A 165 10.72 -11.22 -14.53
CA GLN A 165 10.23 -12.26 -13.64
C GLN A 165 8.73 -12.16 -13.40
N LEU A 166 8.22 -10.95 -13.20
CA LEU A 166 6.80 -10.70 -12.98
C LEU A 166 5.97 -11.02 -14.23
N GLU A 167 6.44 -10.60 -15.42
CA GLU A 167 5.76 -10.90 -16.67
C GLU A 167 5.80 -12.40 -17.00
N GLN A 168 6.89 -13.08 -16.69
CA GLN A 168 6.99 -14.53 -16.86
C GLN A 168 6.00 -15.28 -15.95
N LEU A 169 5.92 -14.89 -14.69
CA LEU A 169 4.98 -15.48 -13.74
C LEU A 169 3.52 -15.22 -14.11
N ALA A 170 3.22 -14.03 -14.63
CA ALA A 170 1.87 -13.64 -15.05
C ALA A 170 1.61 -13.87 -16.55
N SER A 171 2.43 -14.71 -17.21
CA SER A 171 2.37 -14.88 -18.67
C SER A 171 1.01 -15.38 -19.18
N GLU A 172 0.34 -16.26 -18.44
CA GLU A 172 -0.99 -16.76 -18.78
C GLU A 172 -2.04 -15.66 -18.71
N GLU A 173 -2.03 -14.88 -17.63
CA GLU A 173 -2.91 -13.73 -17.43
C GLU A 173 -2.70 -12.68 -18.52
N LEU A 174 -1.46 -12.33 -18.82
CA LEU A 174 -1.13 -11.35 -19.86
C LEU A 174 -1.48 -11.86 -21.25
N ALA A 175 -1.24 -13.13 -21.56
CA ALA A 175 -1.57 -13.74 -22.85
C ALA A 175 -3.09 -13.88 -23.07
N SER A 176 -3.91 -13.89 -22.01
CA SER A 176 -5.37 -13.96 -22.11
C SER A 176 -5.99 -12.74 -22.79
N GLY A 177 -5.28 -11.61 -22.83
CA GLY A 177 -5.79 -10.33 -23.31
C GLY A 177 -6.69 -9.58 -22.32
N HIS A 178 -7.00 -10.19 -21.17
CA HIS A 178 -7.84 -9.61 -20.10
C HIS A 178 -7.02 -8.83 -19.05
N TRP A 179 -5.70 -8.84 -19.19
CA TRP A 179 -4.79 -8.19 -18.25
C TRP A 179 -3.75 -7.36 -18.97
N ARG A 180 -3.37 -6.28 -18.35
CA ARG A 180 -2.18 -5.50 -18.71
C ARG A 180 -1.33 -5.23 -17.47
N VAL A 181 -0.02 -5.09 -17.64
CA VAL A 181 0.88 -4.69 -16.57
C VAL A 181 1.46 -3.31 -16.86
N LEU A 182 1.58 -2.50 -15.82
CA LEU A 182 2.25 -1.20 -15.83
C LEU A 182 3.45 -1.30 -14.88
N HIS A 183 4.65 -1.05 -15.38
CA HIS A 183 5.84 -0.93 -14.56
C HIS A 183 6.13 0.54 -14.29
N LEU A 184 6.03 0.94 -13.04
CA LEU A 184 6.02 2.33 -12.61
C LEU A 184 7.15 2.60 -11.61
N ALA A 185 7.74 3.77 -11.73
CA ALA A 185 8.51 4.36 -10.64
C ALA A 185 7.55 4.98 -9.62
N VAL A 186 7.99 5.09 -8.37
CA VAL A 186 7.22 5.82 -7.36
C VAL A 186 7.37 7.32 -7.63
N ASP A 187 6.25 8.02 -7.79
CA ASP A 187 6.26 9.49 -7.84
C ASP A 187 6.62 10.03 -6.46
N THR A 188 7.73 10.74 -6.36
CA THR A 188 8.23 11.35 -5.12
C THR A 188 8.02 12.86 -5.04
N LYS A 189 7.41 13.46 -6.07
CA LYS A 189 7.23 14.91 -6.18
C LYS A 189 5.80 15.35 -5.87
N GLY A 190 4.82 14.51 -6.19
CA GLY A 190 3.40 14.86 -6.09
C GLY A 190 3.00 15.97 -7.04
N VAL A 191 2.00 16.76 -6.64
CA VAL A 191 1.46 17.86 -7.46
C VAL A 191 2.51 18.94 -7.69
N GLN A 192 2.72 19.30 -8.96
CA GLN A 192 3.55 20.42 -9.38
C GLN A 192 2.66 21.54 -9.92
N VAL A 193 2.85 22.76 -9.43
CA VAL A 193 2.10 23.96 -9.88
C VAL A 193 3.07 24.89 -10.58
N GLU A 194 2.86 25.08 -11.87
CA GLU A 194 3.57 26.09 -12.66
C GLU A 194 2.73 27.34 -12.75
N ARG A 195 3.35 28.51 -12.51
CA ARG A 195 2.72 29.79 -12.78
C ARG A 195 3.03 30.17 -14.22
N ALA A 196 1.98 30.36 -15.01
CA ALA A 196 2.10 30.93 -16.34
C ALA A 196 2.51 32.43 -16.30
#